data_1c48023f0d412146c68a405edeb7666a
#
_entry.id   1c48023f0d412146c68a405edeb7666a
#
_cell.length_a   1.000
_cell.length_b   1.000
_cell.length_c   1.000
_cell.angle_alpha   90.00
_cell.angle_beta   90.00
_cell.angle_gamma   90.00
#
_symmetry.space_group_name_H-M   'P 1'
#
loop_
_entity.id
_entity.type
_entity.pdbx_description
1 polymer ?
#
loop_
_entity_poly.entity_id
_entity_poly.type
_entity_poly.pdbx_seq_one_letter_code
_entity_poly.pdbx_strand_id
1 'polypeptide(L)'
;TKDKVILRELRFKKGQPFNKFLASRSMERLYNLGYFEDVNMKLLPGTEGDHNVSVEIDVIEQKTGIVTVGAGYSDSDGMVGIFELGDTNFRGTGDKVNLHWEFGGAGHGKNYQLSYTKPWINSNGDSLGASIFNRVYKYDDYNADGDTIAEYDKRRKGWNLTWGRVSDEY
;
A
#
# COMPACT_ATOMS: atom_id res chain seq x y z
N THR A 1 -4.67 -14.27 2.45
CA THR A 1 -5.12 -13.16 3.30
C THR A 1 -5.64 -13.72 4.62
N LYS A 2 -5.34 -13.07 5.74
CA LYS A 2 -5.80 -13.52 7.06
C LYS A 2 -7.27 -13.17 7.26
N ASP A 3 -8.04 -14.04 7.90
CA ASP A 3 -9.49 -13.87 8.15
C ASP A 3 -9.83 -12.52 8.78
N LYS A 4 -9.00 -12.04 9.71
CA LYS A 4 -9.23 -10.73 10.34
C LYS A 4 -9.24 -9.57 9.36
N VAL A 5 -8.56 -9.68 8.20
CA VAL A 5 -8.54 -8.66 7.15
C VAL A 5 -9.89 -8.64 6.43
N ILE A 6 -10.47 -9.81 6.23
CA ILE A 6 -11.81 -9.96 5.64
C ILE A 6 -12.85 -9.47 6.65
N LEU A 7 -12.81 -9.99 7.88
CA LEU A 7 -13.83 -9.74 8.89
C LEU A 7 -13.95 -8.24 9.27
N ARG A 8 -12.86 -7.48 9.26
CA ARG A 8 -12.90 -6.05 9.57
C ARG A 8 -13.62 -5.20 8.51
N GLU A 9 -13.73 -5.70 7.27
CA GLU A 9 -14.41 -5.01 6.19
C GLU A 9 -15.92 -5.27 6.18
N LEU A 10 -16.40 -6.26 6.95
CA LEU A 10 -17.81 -6.58 7.03
C LEU A 10 -18.57 -5.50 7.82
N ARG A 11 -19.70 -5.08 7.27
CA ARG A 11 -20.60 -4.08 7.88
C ARG A 11 -21.72 -4.71 8.71
N PHE A 12 -21.75 -6.04 8.83
CA PHE A 12 -22.67 -6.80 9.66
C PHE A 12 -21.89 -7.67 10.66
N LYS A 13 -22.52 -7.99 11.77
CA LYS A 13 -21.92 -8.81 12.83
C LYS A 13 -22.77 -10.04 13.13
N LYS A 14 -22.14 -11.09 13.63
CA LYS A 14 -22.84 -12.27 14.11
C LYS A 14 -23.92 -11.90 15.14
N GLY A 15 -25.12 -12.48 14.98
CA GLY A 15 -26.27 -12.26 15.86
C GLY A 15 -27.13 -11.03 15.53
N GLN A 16 -26.81 -10.31 14.46
CA GLN A 16 -27.65 -9.23 13.95
C GLN A 16 -28.60 -9.74 12.87
N PRO A 17 -29.78 -9.10 12.69
CA PRO A 17 -30.64 -9.39 11.55
C PRO A 17 -29.91 -9.23 10.22
N PHE A 18 -30.07 -10.18 9.30
CA PHE A 18 -29.46 -10.09 7.99
C PHE A 18 -29.99 -8.89 7.21
N ASN A 19 -29.10 -8.06 6.74
CA ASN A 19 -29.42 -6.90 5.94
C ASN A 19 -28.68 -6.95 4.59
N LYS A 20 -29.44 -7.08 3.51
CA LYS A 20 -28.91 -7.18 2.15
C LYS A 20 -28.05 -5.97 1.76
N PHE A 21 -28.42 -4.76 2.19
CA PHE A 21 -27.65 -3.55 1.90
C PHE A 21 -26.27 -3.60 2.57
N LEU A 22 -26.21 -3.98 3.86
CA LEU A 22 -24.95 -4.12 4.55
C LEU A 22 -24.08 -5.26 3.98
N ALA A 23 -24.71 -6.34 3.54
CA ALA A 23 -24.01 -7.43 2.85
C ALA A 23 -23.40 -6.96 1.53
N SER A 24 -24.16 -6.24 0.70
CA SER A 24 -23.66 -5.68 -0.57
C SER A 24 -22.51 -4.68 -0.34
N ARG A 25 -22.64 -3.80 0.63
CA ARG A 25 -21.53 -2.87 1.00
C ARG A 25 -20.29 -3.59 1.50
N SER A 26 -20.45 -4.69 2.22
CA SER A 26 -19.32 -5.52 2.66
C SER A 26 -18.58 -6.16 1.49
N MET A 27 -19.34 -6.66 0.50
CA MET A 27 -18.77 -7.22 -0.73
C MET A 27 -17.98 -6.16 -1.52
N GLU A 28 -18.57 -4.97 -1.71
CA GLU A 28 -17.92 -3.85 -2.38
C GLU A 28 -16.59 -3.46 -1.69
N ARG A 29 -16.59 -3.41 -0.35
CA ARG A 29 -15.37 -3.12 0.43
C ARG A 29 -14.31 -4.19 0.25
N LEU A 30 -14.67 -5.47 0.30
CA LEU A 30 -13.74 -6.57 0.06
C LEU A 30 -13.14 -6.51 -1.35
N TYR A 31 -13.96 -6.21 -2.35
CA TYR A 31 -13.49 -6.02 -3.72
C TYR A 31 -12.50 -4.85 -3.85
N ASN A 32 -12.82 -3.73 -3.21
CA ASN A 32 -12.01 -2.51 -3.23
C ASN A 32 -10.65 -2.65 -2.52
N LEU A 33 -10.45 -3.68 -1.70
CA LEU A 33 -9.12 -3.99 -1.15
C LEU A 33 -8.11 -4.32 -2.24
N GLY A 34 -8.55 -4.89 -3.37
CA GLY A 34 -7.68 -5.34 -4.45
C GLY A 34 -6.83 -6.56 -4.10
N TYR A 35 -7.25 -7.36 -3.11
CA TYR A 35 -6.55 -8.58 -2.67
C TYR A 35 -7.15 -9.84 -3.27
N PHE A 36 -8.32 -9.73 -3.87
CA PHE A 36 -9.11 -10.83 -4.37
C PHE A 36 -9.44 -10.64 -5.85
N GLU A 37 -9.32 -11.72 -6.61
CA GLU A 37 -9.79 -11.80 -7.98
C GLU A 37 -11.31 -11.97 -8.01
N ASP A 38 -11.84 -12.75 -7.05
CA ASP A 38 -13.29 -12.96 -6.89
C ASP A 38 -13.67 -13.02 -5.41
N VAL A 39 -14.85 -12.52 -5.10
CA VAL A 39 -15.46 -12.54 -3.77
C VAL A 39 -16.92 -12.94 -3.91
N ASN A 40 -17.28 -14.08 -3.34
CA ASN A 40 -18.62 -14.63 -3.41
C ASN A 40 -19.23 -14.75 -2.02
N MET A 41 -20.50 -14.39 -1.89
CA MET A 41 -21.25 -14.52 -0.63
C MET A 41 -22.43 -15.47 -0.83
N LYS A 42 -22.49 -16.50 0.00
CA LYS A 42 -23.58 -17.48 0.02
C LYS A 42 -24.34 -17.40 1.33
N LEU A 43 -25.65 -17.48 1.23
CA LEU A 43 -26.53 -17.60 2.38
C LEU A 43 -26.94 -19.06 2.51
N LEU A 44 -26.57 -19.65 3.64
CA LEU A 44 -26.92 -21.02 3.99
C LEU A 44 -27.95 -21.02 5.13
N PRO A 45 -28.84 -22.02 5.18
CA PRO A 45 -29.71 -22.21 6.35
C PRO A 45 -28.87 -22.29 7.63
N GLY A 46 -29.30 -21.60 8.66
CA GLY A 46 -28.58 -21.61 9.93
C GLY A 46 -28.73 -22.96 10.64
N THR A 47 -27.72 -23.33 11.42
CA THR A 47 -27.70 -24.59 12.19
C THR A 47 -28.54 -24.53 13.46
N GLU A 48 -28.97 -23.35 13.88
CA GLU A 48 -29.70 -23.11 15.14
C GLU A 48 -31.10 -22.50 14.87
N GLY A 49 -31.98 -23.25 14.21
CA GLY A 49 -33.40 -22.92 14.04
C GLY A 49 -33.75 -22.24 12.69
N ASP A 50 -35.06 -22.32 12.34
CA ASP A 50 -35.61 -21.95 11.03
C ASP A 50 -35.48 -20.45 10.63
N HIS A 51 -35.02 -19.59 11.54
CA HIS A 51 -34.95 -18.14 11.31
C HIS A 51 -33.52 -17.59 11.23
N ASN A 52 -32.50 -18.45 11.37
CA ASN A 52 -31.11 -18.04 11.30
C ASN A 52 -30.54 -18.32 9.90
N VAL A 53 -29.66 -17.44 9.42
CA VAL A 53 -28.88 -17.63 8.20
C VAL A 53 -27.40 -17.62 8.53
N SER A 54 -26.66 -18.54 7.93
CA SER A 54 -25.21 -18.53 7.94
C SER A 54 -24.70 -17.85 6.68
N VAL A 55 -23.76 -16.91 6.84
CA VAL A 55 -23.13 -16.21 5.72
C VAL A 55 -21.77 -16.85 5.49
N GLU A 56 -21.59 -17.46 4.33
CA GLU A 56 -20.32 -17.98 3.86
C GLU A 56 -19.73 -17.00 2.83
N ILE A 57 -18.46 -16.64 3.01
CA ILE A 57 -17.74 -15.75 2.10
C ILE A 57 -16.58 -16.52 1.51
N ASP A 58 -16.68 -16.83 0.23
CA ASP A 58 -15.65 -17.48 -0.56
C ASP A 58 -14.81 -16.41 -1.28
N VAL A 59 -13.50 -16.50 -1.18
CA VAL A 59 -12.60 -15.56 -1.84
C VAL A 59 -11.56 -16.29 -2.67
N ILE A 60 -11.23 -15.74 -3.83
CA ILE A 60 -10.11 -16.18 -4.66
C ILE A 60 -9.05 -15.08 -4.55
N GLU A 61 -7.91 -15.40 -3.95
CA GLU A 61 -6.83 -14.43 -3.77
C GLU A 61 -6.09 -14.14 -5.08
N GLN A 62 -5.70 -12.89 -5.26
CA GLN A 62 -4.81 -12.46 -6.35
C GLN A 62 -3.43 -12.04 -5.82
N LYS A 63 -2.49 -11.91 -6.74
CA LYS A 63 -1.15 -11.42 -6.41
C LYS A 63 -1.20 -9.92 -6.11
N THR A 64 -0.73 -9.54 -4.94
CA THR A 64 -0.70 -8.14 -4.46
C THR A 64 0.69 -7.52 -4.55
N GLY A 65 1.70 -8.33 -4.83
CA GLY A 65 3.09 -7.91 -5.00
C GLY A 65 3.38 -7.45 -6.43
N ILE A 66 4.07 -6.32 -6.57
CA ILE A 66 4.51 -5.73 -7.84
C ILE A 66 6.01 -5.51 -7.77
N VAL A 67 6.70 -5.88 -8.86
CA VAL A 67 8.11 -5.56 -9.08
C VAL A 67 8.20 -4.75 -10.36
N THR A 68 8.80 -3.57 -10.27
CA THR A 68 9.06 -2.69 -11.41
C THR A 68 10.55 -2.49 -11.56
N VAL A 69 11.04 -2.65 -12.79
CA VAL A 69 12.42 -2.35 -13.17
C VAL A 69 12.38 -1.37 -14.32
N GLY A 70 13.10 -0.28 -14.19
CA GLY A 70 13.17 0.77 -15.20
C GLY A 70 14.58 1.29 -15.37
N ALA A 71 14.80 2.02 -16.46
CA ALA A 71 16.02 2.78 -16.70
C ALA A 71 15.64 4.11 -17.35
N GLY A 72 16.34 5.16 -16.97
CA GLY A 72 16.20 6.49 -17.52
C GLY A 72 17.56 7.13 -17.79
N TYR A 73 17.57 8.18 -18.58
CA TYR A 73 18.73 9.00 -18.83
C TYR A 73 18.37 10.47 -18.62
N SER A 74 19.20 11.19 -17.91
CA SER A 74 19.13 12.64 -17.81
C SER A 74 20.51 13.24 -18.09
N ASP A 75 20.55 14.49 -18.60
CA ASP A 75 21.81 15.17 -18.89
C ASP A 75 22.61 15.48 -17.63
N SER A 76 21.93 15.69 -16.50
CA SER A 76 22.55 15.97 -15.19
C SER A 76 23.07 14.72 -14.50
N ASP A 77 22.32 13.63 -14.56
CA ASP A 77 22.62 12.44 -13.77
C ASP A 77 23.19 11.27 -14.59
N GLY A 78 23.09 11.36 -15.92
CA GLY A 78 23.45 10.27 -16.82
C GLY A 78 22.42 9.13 -16.78
N MET A 79 22.86 7.89 -16.90
CA MET A 79 21.99 6.72 -16.87
C MET A 79 21.62 6.32 -15.44
N VAL A 80 20.34 6.23 -15.16
CA VAL A 80 19.76 5.85 -13.86
C VAL A 80 18.93 4.60 -14.02
N GLY A 81 19.16 3.61 -13.18
CA GLY A 81 18.32 2.44 -13.02
C GLY A 81 17.34 2.63 -11.85
N ILE A 82 16.14 2.13 -12.00
CA ILE A 82 15.07 2.20 -10.99
C ILE A 82 14.61 0.77 -10.70
N PHE A 83 14.53 0.44 -9.43
CA PHE A 83 13.95 -0.79 -8.93
C PHE A 83 12.91 -0.46 -7.88
N GLU A 84 11.69 -0.97 -8.08
CA GLU A 84 10.61 -0.87 -7.11
C GLU A 84 10.07 -2.24 -6.76
N LEU A 85 9.82 -2.45 -5.48
CA LEU A 85 9.13 -3.61 -4.94
C LEU A 85 8.00 -3.10 -4.06
N GLY A 86 6.75 -3.45 -4.39
CA GLY A 86 5.57 -3.10 -3.62
C GLY A 86 4.73 -4.33 -3.30
N ASP A 87 4.12 -4.35 -2.12
CA ASP A 87 3.08 -5.32 -1.78
C ASP A 87 2.02 -4.61 -0.93
N THR A 88 0.77 -4.69 -1.35
CA THR A 88 -0.37 -4.06 -0.66
C THR A 88 -1.02 -4.95 0.38
N ASN A 89 -0.66 -6.24 0.41
CA ASN A 89 -1.19 -7.23 1.36
C ASN A 89 -0.06 -8.11 1.92
N PHE A 90 0.99 -7.47 2.40
CA PHE A 90 2.21 -8.15 2.85
C PHE A 90 1.91 -9.26 3.87
N ARG A 91 2.31 -10.49 3.53
CA ARG A 91 2.03 -11.71 4.32
C ARG A 91 0.53 -11.93 4.61
N GLY A 92 -0.36 -11.40 3.80
CA GLY A 92 -1.81 -11.53 3.99
C GLY A 92 -2.37 -10.74 5.18
N THR A 93 -1.65 -9.77 5.70
CA THR A 93 -2.07 -8.97 6.86
C THR A 93 -2.80 -7.68 6.50
N GLY A 94 -2.83 -7.35 5.19
CA GLY A 94 -3.31 -6.08 4.67
C GLY A 94 -2.33 -4.93 4.92
N ASP A 95 -1.12 -5.22 5.39
CA ASP A 95 -0.09 -4.21 5.55
C ASP A 95 0.55 -3.92 4.19
N LYS A 96 0.98 -2.67 3.98
CA LYS A 96 1.60 -2.23 2.73
C LYS A 96 3.09 -2.03 2.93
N VAL A 97 3.89 -2.59 2.03
CA VAL A 97 5.34 -2.39 1.98
C VAL A 97 5.69 -1.84 0.61
N ASN A 98 6.59 -0.87 0.56
CA ASN A 98 7.15 -0.39 -0.69
C ASN A 98 8.63 -0.08 -0.49
N LEU A 99 9.45 -0.59 -1.40
CA LEU A 99 10.86 -0.27 -1.57
C LEU A 99 11.05 0.39 -2.93
N HIS A 100 11.57 1.60 -2.93
CA HIS A 100 12.03 2.31 -4.11
C HIS A 100 13.54 2.48 -4.02
N TRP A 101 14.26 2.09 -5.07
CA TRP A 101 15.70 2.21 -5.14
C TRP A 101 16.13 2.68 -6.53
N GLU A 102 16.85 3.80 -6.55
CA GLU A 102 17.51 4.33 -7.73
C GLU A 102 19.01 4.08 -7.62
N PHE A 103 19.61 3.64 -8.71
CA PHE A 103 21.04 3.34 -8.77
C PHE A 103 21.63 3.80 -10.12
N GLY A 104 22.92 4.07 -10.12
CA GLY A 104 23.60 4.69 -11.26
C GLY A 104 23.59 6.21 -11.19
N GLY A 105 23.87 6.83 -12.30
CA GLY A 105 23.93 8.29 -12.40
C GLY A 105 25.20 8.90 -11.84
N ALA A 106 25.41 10.18 -12.10
CA ALA A 106 26.56 10.95 -11.64
C ALA A 106 26.58 11.14 -10.12
N GLY A 107 25.42 11.03 -9.45
CA GLY A 107 25.26 11.12 -7.98
C GLY A 107 25.59 9.85 -7.21
N HIS A 108 26.19 8.84 -7.83
CA HIS A 108 26.60 7.57 -7.20
C HIS A 108 25.44 6.78 -6.57
N GLY A 109 24.26 6.83 -7.17
CA GLY A 109 23.25 5.80 -7.13
C GLY A 109 22.82 5.23 -5.79
N LYS A 110 22.57 6.08 -4.81
CA LYS A 110 22.15 5.61 -3.48
C LYS A 110 20.87 6.29 -2.99
N ASN A 111 19.96 6.54 -3.92
CA ASN A 111 18.63 6.98 -3.57
C ASN A 111 17.77 5.76 -3.24
N TYR A 112 17.28 5.69 -2.03
CA TYR A 112 16.36 4.65 -1.62
C TYR A 112 15.31 5.18 -0.66
N GLN A 113 14.16 4.57 -0.72
CA GLN A 113 13.07 4.79 0.22
C GLN A 113 12.42 3.45 0.54
N LEU A 114 12.32 3.12 1.81
CA LEU A 114 11.56 2.00 2.32
C LEU A 114 10.40 2.54 3.13
N SER A 115 9.20 2.10 2.82
CA SER A 115 7.98 2.47 3.55
C SER A 115 7.20 1.23 3.97
N TYR A 116 6.61 1.32 5.15
CA TYR A 116 5.70 0.33 5.71
C TYR A 116 4.47 1.05 6.24
N THR A 117 3.28 0.60 5.86
CA THR A 117 2.03 1.16 6.35
C THR A 117 1.14 0.04 6.86
N LYS A 118 0.72 0.17 8.10
CA LYS A 118 -0.27 -0.69 8.72
C LYS A 118 -1.62 0.03 8.72
N PRO A 119 -2.56 -0.32 7.83
CA PRO A 119 -3.93 0.09 7.95
C PRO A 119 -4.56 -0.65 9.13
N TRP A 120 -5.48 -0.07 9.83
CA TRP A 120 -6.16 -0.73 10.96
C TRP A 120 -5.24 -1.05 12.16
N ILE A 121 -4.68 -0.02 12.76
CA ILE A 121 -3.97 -0.17 14.05
C ILE A 121 -4.94 -0.34 15.22
N ASN A 122 -6.19 0.09 15.04
CA ASN A 122 -7.27 -0.01 16.02
C ASN A 122 -8.61 -0.36 15.35
N SER A 123 -9.67 -0.50 16.16
CA SER A 123 -11.03 -0.82 15.69
C SER A 123 -11.69 0.29 14.86
N ASN A 124 -11.18 1.50 14.91
CA ASN A 124 -11.72 2.65 14.17
C ASN A 124 -11.18 2.76 12.74
N GLY A 125 -10.24 1.87 12.35
CA GLY A 125 -9.63 1.90 11.03
C GLY A 125 -8.49 2.90 10.87
N ASP A 126 -7.96 3.45 11.97
CA ASP A 126 -6.81 4.35 11.88
C ASP A 126 -5.60 3.59 11.30
N SER A 127 -4.78 4.30 10.53
CA SER A 127 -3.57 3.76 9.91
C SER A 127 -2.32 4.40 10.47
N LEU A 128 -1.22 3.64 10.49
CA LEU A 128 0.10 4.11 10.85
C LEU A 128 1.09 3.71 9.76
N GLY A 129 1.79 4.71 9.23
CA GLY A 129 2.87 4.53 8.27
C GLY A 129 4.20 5.00 8.83
N ALA A 130 5.26 4.32 8.45
CA ALA A 130 6.63 4.75 8.69
C ALA A 130 7.44 4.61 7.39
N SER A 131 8.33 5.56 7.14
CA SER A 131 9.27 5.46 6.02
C SER A 131 10.64 6.00 6.40
N ILE A 132 11.66 5.40 5.81
CA ILE A 132 13.04 5.88 5.86
C ILE A 132 13.50 6.15 4.43
N PHE A 133 14.31 7.17 4.26
CA PHE A 133 14.82 7.52 2.95
C PHE A 133 16.25 8.08 3.02
N ASN A 134 16.95 7.88 1.93
CA ASN A 134 18.21 8.56 1.62
C ASN A 134 18.12 9.06 0.18
N ARG A 135 18.34 10.36 -0.01
CA ARG A 135 18.32 11.01 -1.32
C ARG A 135 19.59 11.85 -1.47
N VAL A 136 20.22 11.73 -2.61
CA VAL A 136 21.38 12.53 -3.01
C VAL A 136 20.97 13.34 -4.23
N TYR A 137 21.20 14.64 -4.15
CA TYR A 137 20.96 15.58 -5.25
C TYR A 137 22.30 16.19 -5.62
N LYS A 138 22.61 16.22 -6.91
CA LYS A 138 23.72 16.98 -7.45
C LYS A 138 23.25 18.37 -7.84
N TYR A 139 24.10 19.32 -7.61
CA TYR A 139 23.89 20.70 -8.01
C TYR A 139 25.19 21.20 -8.66
N ASP A 140 25.03 21.73 -9.86
CA ASP A 140 26.11 22.35 -10.61
C ASP A 140 25.81 23.85 -10.70
N ASP A 141 26.73 24.67 -10.20
CA ASP A 141 26.67 26.13 -10.38
C ASP A 141 27.43 26.52 -11.63
N TYR A 142 26.80 27.36 -12.47
CA TYR A 142 27.34 27.81 -13.74
C TYR A 142 27.68 29.30 -13.67
N ASN A 143 28.75 29.71 -14.38
CA ASN A 143 29.05 31.12 -14.60
C ASN A 143 28.15 31.70 -15.71
N ALA A 144 28.31 33.00 -15.97
CA ALA A 144 27.55 33.69 -17.03
C ALA A 144 27.85 33.15 -18.45
N ASP A 145 28.97 32.48 -18.63
CA ASP A 145 29.44 31.90 -19.89
C ASP A 145 28.99 30.43 -20.05
N GLY A 146 28.34 29.85 -19.03
CA GLY A 146 27.81 28.50 -19.06
C GLY A 146 28.77 27.41 -18.59
N ASP A 147 29.96 27.79 -18.06
CA ASP A 147 30.92 26.83 -17.50
C ASP A 147 30.58 26.47 -16.05
N THR A 148 30.73 25.21 -15.71
CA THR A 148 30.54 24.74 -14.33
C THR A 148 31.63 25.31 -13.41
N ILE A 149 31.25 26.13 -12.45
CA ILE A 149 32.17 26.76 -11.48
C ILE A 149 32.22 26.05 -10.15
N ALA A 150 31.15 25.32 -9.79
CA ALA A 150 31.08 24.50 -8.60
C ALA A 150 30.15 23.31 -8.79
N GLU A 151 30.55 22.17 -8.23
CA GLU A 151 29.75 20.95 -8.19
C GLU A 151 29.65 20.50 -6.74
N TYR A 152 28.45 20.27 -6.23
CA TYR A 152 28.27 19.81 -4.85
C TYR A 152 27.09 18.83 -4.72
N ASP A 153 27.25 17.86 -3.82
CA ASP A 153 26.24 16.88 -3.49
C ASP A 153 25.48 17.30 -2.24
N LYS A 154 24.15 17.38 -2.34
CA LYS A 154 23.27 17.57 -1.20
C LYS A 154 22.64 16.24 -0.80
N ARG A 155 23.02 15.71 0.36
CA ARG A 155 22.47 14.46 0.88
C ARG A 155 21.39 14.75 1.91
N ARG A 156 20.23 14.12 1.70
CA ARG A 156 19.11 14.14 2.64
C ARG A 156 18.82 12.72 3.12
N LYS A 157 18.93 12.51 4.42
CA LYS A 157 18.50 11.28 5.09
C LYS A 157 17.44 11.63 6.10
N GLY A 158 16.43 10.79 6.22
CA GLY A 158 15.38 11.07 7.17
C GLY A 158 14.41 9.90 7.32
N TRP A 159 13.47 10.15 8.16
CA TRP A 159 12.33 9.27 8.38
C TRP A 159 11.05 10.11 8.46
N ASN A 160 9.92 9.48 8.14
CA ASN A 160 8.59 10.06 8.28
C ASN A 160 7.72 9.09 9.06
N LEU A 161 6.88 9.63 9.92
CA LEU A 161 5.74 8.93 10.51
C LEU A 161 4.46 9.57 9.98
N THR A 162 3.53 8.74 9.56
CA THR A 162 2.24 9.17 9.04
C THR A 162 1.14 8.47 9.83
N TRP A 163 0.25 9.24 10.41
CA TRP A 163 -0.97 8.74 11.01
C TRP A 163 -2.16 9.18 10.16
N GLY A 164 -3.04 8.26 9.85
CA GLY A 164 -4.24 8.52 9.07
C GLY A 164 -5.47 8.03 9.80
N ARG A 165 -6.54 8.79 9.75
CA ARG A 165 -7.85 8.43 10.26
C ARG A 165 -8.84 8.32 9.11
N VAL A 166 -9.60 7.25 9.09
CA VAL A 166 -10.75 7.16 8.20
C VAL A 166 -11.83 8.06 8.76
N SER A 167 -12.15 9.12 8.03
CA SER A 167 -13.35 9.93 8.29
C SER A 167 -14.55 9.16 7.76
N ASP A 168 -15.66 9.17 8.50
CA ASP A 168 -16.85 8.36 8.23
C ASP A 168 -17.23 8.33 6.75
N GLU A 169 -17.45 7.11 6.25
CA GLU A 169 -18.09 6.89 4.96
C GLU A 169 -19.59 7.20 5.09
N TYR A 170 -20.05 8.07 4.24
CA TYR A 170 -21.48 8.31 4.05
C TYR A 170 -22.21 7.08 3.52
#